data_7bb124f6f9b1c7be0217f99d639550f8
#
_entry.id   7bb124f6f9b1c7be0217f99d639550f8
#
_cell.length_a   1.000
_cell.length_b   1.000
_cell.length_c   1.000
_cell.angle_alpha   90.00
_cell.angle_beta   90.00
_cell.angle_gamma   90.00
#
_symmetry.space_group_name_H-M   'P 1'
#
loop_
_entity.id
_entity.type
_entity.pdbx_description
1 polymer ?
#
loop_
_entity_poly.entity_id
_entity_poly.type
_entity_poly.pdbx_seq_one_letter_code
_entity_poly.pdbx_strand_id
1 'polypeptide(L)'
;MARRLRWLTILFGVATFLWLSVEDTQTLPVTILGTGLAFCGVGQWLQHQLRNQSAIGIQRIAVFGLSGGLVGLIAVLMIALLMFLKTAWHSHLYPDFPAPMMLAMLQLTPVWTLAGVLQGVGIGVIINDTPYKSPHPQPPAPFNGEGA
;
A
#
# COMPACT_ATOMS: atom_id res chain seq x y z
N MET A 1 6.56 -10.99 -7.52
CA MET A 1 5.84 -9.80 -6.99
C MET A 1 6.76 -8.77 -6.38
N ALA A 2 7.68 -9.10 -5.51
CA ALA A 2 8.58 -8.14 -4.81
C ALA A 2 9.38 -7.21 -5.74
N ARG A 3 9.85 -7.70 -6.90
CA ARG A 3 10.60 -6.88 -7.87
C ARG A 3 9.75 -5.77 -8.48
N ARG A 4 8.49 -6.07 -8.82
CA ARG A 4 7.55 -5.07 -9.39
C ARG A 4 7.22 -3.97 -8.37
N LEU A 5 7.01 -4.33 -7.11
CA LEU A 5 6.70 -3.37 -6.06
C LEU A 5 7.89 -2.44 -5.76
N ARG A 6 9.13 -2.94 -5.81
CA ARG A 6 10.35 -2.12 -5.70
C ARG A 6 10.45 -1.08 -6.84
N TRP A 7 10.17 -1.48 -8.08
CA TRP A 7 10.17 -0.56 -9.21
C TRP A 7 9.09 0.51 -9.07
N LEU A 8 7.89 0.15 -8.59
CA LEU A 8 6.83 1.11 -8.29
C LEU A 8 7.27 2.11 -7.21
N THR A 9 7.93 1.66 -6.15
CA THR A 9 8.45 2.55 -5.11
C THR A 9 9.47 3.55 -5.67
N ILE A 10 10.38 3.08 -6.51
CA ILE A 10 11.36 3.95 -7.17
C ILE A 10 10.65 4.96 -8.07
N LEU A 11 9.67 4.51 -8.86
CA LEU A 11 8.88 5.38 -9.74
C LEU A 11 8.16 6.46 -8.95
N PHE A 12 7.46 6.11 -7.88
CA PHE A 12 6.76 7.08 -7.01
C PHE A 12 7.75 8.01 -6.30
N GLY A 13 8.91 7.52 -5.86
CA GLY A 13 9.96 8.35 -5.27
C GLY A 13 10.49 9.39 -6.25
N VAL A 14 10.82 8.98 -7.48
CA VAL A 14 11.29 9.89 -8.55
C VAL A 14 10.19 10.88 -8.93
N ALA A 15 8.94 10.41 -9.10
CA ALA A 15 7.81 11.27 -9.40
C ALA A 15 7.57 12.32 -8.30
N THR A 16 7.71 11.93 -7.03
CA THR A 16 7.61 12.85 -5.89
C THR A 16 8.71 13.90 -5.93
N PHE A 17 9.94 13.50 -6.19
CA PHE A 17 11.06 14.42 -6.29
C PHE A 17 10.88 15.44 -7.43
N LEU A 18 10.45 14.97 -8.61
CA LEU A 18 10.15 15.84 -9.74
C LEU A 18 8.99 16.78 -9.44
N TRP A 19 7.92 16.28 -8.81
CA TRP A 19 6.77 17.10 -8.45
C TRP A 19 7.12 18.18 -7.41
N LEU A 20 8.01 17.89 -6.46
CA LEU A 20 8.49 18.91 -5.50
C LEU A 20 9.14 20.09 -6.19
N SER A 21 9.74 19.89 -7.36
CA SER A 21 10.42 20.95 -8.14
C SER A 21 9.47 21.78 -9.01
N VAL A 22 8.20 21.34 -9.19
CA VAL A 22 7.21 22.04 -10.04
C VAL A 22 6.36 22.94 -9.18
N GLU A 23 6.16 24.19 -9.58
CA GLU A 23 5.23 25.13 -8.93
C GLU A 23 3.78 24.72 -9.27
N ASP A 24 3.16 23.93 -8.39
CA ASP A 24 1.78 23.47 -8.52
C ASP A 24 1.13 23.44 -7.15
N THR A 25 -0.04 24.07 -7.03
CA THR A 25 -0.85 24.15 -5.80
C THR A 25 -2.02 23.17 -5.79
N GLN A 26 -2.11 22.29 -6.79
CA GLN A 26 -3.20 21.32 -6.90
C GLN A 26 -3.05 20.19 -5.86
N THR A 27 -4.17 19.80 -5.28
CA THR A 27 -4.23 18.71 -4.29
C THR A 27 -4.18 17.33 -4.93
N LEU A 28 -4.58 17.20 -6.20
CA LEU A 28 -4.66 15.90 -6.87
C LEU A 28 -3.28 15.21 -7.00
N PRO A 29 -2.21 15.88 -7.48
CA PRO A 29 -0.90 15.24 -7.57
C PRO A 29 -0.37 14.77 -6.22
N VAL A 30 -0.45 15.61 -5.17
CA VAL A 30 0.02 15.26 -3.84
C VAL A 30 -0.77 14.09 -3.24
N THR A 31 -2.08 14.02 -3.51
CA THR A 31 -2.94 12.91 -3.07
C THR A 31 -2.52 11.60 -3.74
N ILE A 32 -2.29 11.61 -5.06
CA ILE A 32 -1.84 10.42 -5.80
C ILE A 32 -0.46 9.97 -5.31
N LEU A 33 0.48 10.89 -5.16
CA LEU A 33 1.84 10.58 -4.71
C LEU A 33 1.86 10.04 -3.28
N GLY A 34 1.18 10.72 -2.35
CA GLY A 34 1.10 10.30 -0.96
C GLY A 34 0.43 8.93 -0.78
N THR A 35 -0.68 8.69 -1.49
CA THR A 35 -1.37 7.39 -1.47
C THR A 35 -0.51 6.30 -2.11
N GLY A 36 0.15 6.59 -3.22
CA GLY A 36 1.05 5.64 -3.89
C GLY A 36 2.23 5.23 -3.02
N LEU A 37 2.87 6.18 -2.35
CA LEU A 37 3.97 5.91 -1.41
C LEU A 37 3.49 5.08 -0.21
N ALA A 38 2.33 5.40 0.37
CA ALA A 38 1.73 4.63 1.46
C ALA A 38 1.44 3.19 1.04
N PHE A 39 0.84 3.00 -0.14
CA PHE A 39 0.57 1.68 -0.70
C PHE A 39 1.85 0.87 -0.93
N CYS A 40 2.89 1.49 -1.49
CA CYS A 40 4.17 0.85 -1.71
C CYS A 40 4.85 0.44 -0.40
N GLY A 41 4.85 1.32 0.61
CA GLY A 41 5.46 1.05 1.92
C GLY A 41 4.77 -0.07 2.67
N VAL A 42 3.44 0.04 2.85
CA VAL A 42 2.65 -0.98 3.55
C VAL A 42 2.63 -2.29 2.77
N GLY A 43 2.56 -2.23 1.43
CA GLY A 43 2.61 -3.41 0.57
C GLY A 43 3.93 -4.19 0.70
N GLN A 44 5.07 -3.50 0.80
CA GLN A 44 6.37 -4.15 1.05
C GLN A 44 6.42 -4.80 2.43
N TRP A 45 5.94 -4.08 3.46
CA TRP A 45 5.86 -4.59 4.82
C TRP A 45 4.95 -5.83 4.89
N LEU A 46 3.76 -5.77 4.27
CA LEU A 46 2.82 -6.88 4.23
C LEU A 46 3.40 -8.11 3.52
N GLN A 47 4.10 -7.93 2.39
CA GLN A 47 4.78 -9.03 1.70
C GLN A 47 5.82 -9.71 2.59
N HIS A 48 6.53 -8.93 3.41
CA HIS A 48 7.50 -9.48 4.35
C HIS A 48 6.81 -10.31 5.45
N GLN A 49 5.69 -9.81 5.97
CA GLN A 49 4.91 -10.50 7.01
C GLN A 49 4.26 -11.79 6.48
N LEU A 50 3.60 -11.73 5.33
CA LEU A 50 2.91 -12.89 4.76
C LEU A 50 3.87 -14.00 4.31
N ARG A 51 5.13 -13.68 4.07
CA ARG A 51 6.15 -14.68 3.75
C ARG A 51 6.43 -15.64 4.92
N ASN A 52 6.19 -15.18 6.13
CA ASN A 52 6.51 -15.91 7.37
C ASN A 52 5.28 -16.51 8.07
N GLN A 53 4.07 -16.25 7.56
CA GLN A 53 2.82 -16.70 8.20
C GLN A 53 1.95 -17.47 7.21
N SER A 54 1.58 -18.69 7.59
CA SER A 54 0.52 -19.48 6.92
C SER A 54 -0.84 -19.06 7.47
N ALA A 55 -1.23 -17.79 7.27
CA ALA A 55 -2.55 -17.31 7.71
C ALA A 55 -3.65 -18.03 6.90
N ILE A 56 -4.59 -18.66 7.60
CA ILE A 56 -5.69 -19.45 7.01
C ILE A 56 -7.04 -18.76 7.31
N GLY A 57 -7.90 -18.66 6.29
CA GLY A 57 -9.29 -18.24 6.47
C GLY A 57 -9.45 -16.82 7.02
N ILE A 58 -10.20 -16.68 8.12
CA ILE A 58 -10.60 -15.39 8.72
C ILE A 58 -9.41 -14.52 9.14
N GLN A 59 -8.31 -15.16 9.57
CA GLN A 59 -7.09 -14.42 9.91
C GLN A 59 -6.51 -13.66 8.73
N ARG A 60 -6.60 -14.24 7.52
CA ARG A 60 -6.15 -13.57 6.30
C ARG A 60 -7.00 -12.33 6.00
N ILE A 61 -8.32 -12.43 6.12
CA ILE A 61 -9.24 -11.29 5.93
C ILE A 61 -8.92 -10.18 6.92
N ALA A 62 -8.69 -10.52 8.20
CA ALA A 62 -8.33 -9.55 9.22
C ALA A 62 -6.99 -8.86 8.91
N VAL A 63 -5.97 -9.59 8.47
CA VAL A 63 -4.66 -9.04 8.09
C VAL A 63 -4.80 -8.09 6.91
N PHE A 64 -5.58 -8.43 5.88
CA PHE A 64 -5.83 -7.53 4.74
C PHE A 64 -6.63 -6.29 5.15
N GLY A 65 -7.64 -6.44 6.02
CA GLY A 65 -8.41 -5.31 6.56
C GLY A 65 -7.54 -4.34 7.36
N LEU A 66 -6.73 -4.85 8.29
CA LEU A 66 -5.80 -4.03 9.07
C LEU A 66 -4.75 -3.36 8.18
N SER A 67 -4.20 -4.08 7.21
CA SER A 67 -3.23 -3.51 6.25
C SER A 67 -3.84 -2.42 5.41
N GLY A 68 -5.09 -2.60 4.95
CA GLY A 68 -5.82 -1.57 4.22
C GLY A 68 -6.06 -0.32 5.06
N GLY A 69 -6.49 -0.49 6.33
CA GLY A 69 -6.62 0.62 7.27
C GLY A 69 -5.31 1.38 7.50
N LEU A 70 -4.20 0.63 7.63
CA LEU A 70 -2.87 1.21 7.76
C LEU A 70 -2.45 1.99 6.50
N VAL A 71 -2.78 1.50 5.30
CA VAL A 71 -2.57 2.26 4.06
C VAL A 71 -3.34 3.57 4.09
N GLY A 72 -4.63 3.56 4.47
CA GLY A 72 -5.46 4.77 4.56
C GLY A 72 -4.90 5.79 5.56
N LEU A 73 -4.48 5.34 6.74
CA LEU A 73 -3.87 6.19 7.76
C LEU A 73 -2.56 6.82 7.25
N ILE A 74 -1.64 5.99 6.74
CA ILE A 74 -0.33 6.45 6.26
C ILE A 74 -0.48 7.35 5.04
N ALA A 75 -1.48 7.10 4.16
CA ALA A 75 -1.73 7.94 3.00
C ALA A 75 -2.01 9.39 3.40
N VAL A 76 -2.90 9.63 4.36
CA VAL A 76 -3.20 10.99 4.84
C VAL A 76 -1.98 11.65 5.45
N LEU A 77 -1.20 10.92 6.26
CA LEU A 77 0.03 11.46 6.85
C LEU A 77 1.07 11.80 5.77
N MET A 78 1.22 10.95 4.74
CA MET A 78 2.13 11.22 3.62
C MET A 78 1.69 12.42 2.79
N ILE A 79 0.38 12.56 2.52
CA ILE A 79 -0.16 13.73 1.81
C ILE A 79 0.14 15.00 2.59
N ALA A 80 -0.16 15.05 3.88
CA ALA A 80 0.12 16.21 4.74
C ALA A 80 1.62 16.52 4.80
N LEU A 81 2.46 15.49 4.92
CA LEU A 81 3.91 15.62 4.91
C LEU A 81 4.43 16.19 3.58
N LEU A 82 3.92 15.71 2.45
CA LEU A 82 4.32 16.20 1.13
C LEU A 82 3.88 17.65 0.91
N MET A 83 2.67 18.04 1.38
CA MET A 83 2.22 19.44 1.37
C MET A 83 3.17 20.32 2.18
N PHE A 84 3.52 19.86 3.39
CA PHE A 84 4.46 20.57 4.26
C PHE A 84 5.84 20.70 3.64
N LEU A 85 6.40 19.61 3.12
CA LEU A 85 7.72 19.61 2.48
C LEU A 85 7.77 20.53 1.27
N LYS A 86 6.73 20.54 0.45
CA LYS A 86 6.65 21.41 -0.72
C LYS A 86 6.64 22.89 -0.32
N THR A 87 5.78 23.25 0.64
CA THR A 87 5.74 24.62 1.18
C THR A 87 7.08 25.03 1.78
N ALA A 88 7.76 24.13 2.50
CA ALA A 88 9.08 24.39 3.08
C ALA A 88 10.18 24.52 2.01
N TRP A 89 10.08 23.75 0.91
CA TRP A 89 11.06 23.78 -0.17
C TRP A 89 11.06 25.09 -0.95
N HIS A 90 9.88 25.63 -1.23
CA HIS A 90 9.74 26.84 -2.06
C HIS A 90 9.95 28.16 -1.30
N SER A 91 9.93 28.17 0.01
CA SER A 91 10.25 29.34 0.89
C SER A 91 9.65 30.70 0.44
N HIS A 92 8.49 30.68 -0.22
CA HIS A 92 7.83 31.89 -0.71
C HIS A 92 7.08 32.63 0.41
N LEU A 93 6.81 33.93 0.18
CA LEU A 93 6.00 34.76 1.08
C LEU A 93 4.58 34.20 1.26
N TYR A 94 4.07 33.50 0.24
CA TYR A 94 2.80 32.79 0.26
C TYR A 94 3.04 31.28 0.18
N PRO A 95 2.57 30.49 1.18
CA PRO A 95 2.76 29.05 1.19
C PRO A 95 1.97 28.39 0.07
N ASP A 96 2.56 27.42 -0.65
CA ASP A 96 1.90 26.62 -1.68
C ASP A 96 0.67 25.91 -1.12
N PHE A 97 0.77 25.39 0.11
CA PHE A 97 -0.32 24.80 0.86
C PHE A 97 -0.48 25.48 2.20
N PRO A 98 -1.56 26.27 2.43
CA PRO A 98 -1.80 26.93 3.71
C PRO A 98 -2.13 25.91 4.80
N ALA A 99 -1.72 26.22 6.05
CA ALA A 99 -1.90 25.34 7.20
C ALA A 99 -3.35 24.84 7.42
N PRO A 100 -4.41 25.64 7.21
CA PRO A 100 -5.79 25.14 7.29
C PRO A 100 -6.10 24.00 6.32
N MET A 101 -5.49 24.01 5.12
CA MET A 101 -5.66 22.96 4.13
C MET A 101 -4.99 21.65 4.55
N MET A 102 -3.79 21.73 5.13
CA MET A 102 -3.10 20.57 5.69
C MET A 102 -3.91 19.96 6.85
N LEU A 103 -4.47 20.80 7.74
CA LEU A 103 -5.33 20.37 8.84
C LEU A 103 -6.63 19.72 8.33
N ALA A 104 -7.26 20.28 7.30
CA ALA A 104 -8.45 19.69 6.69
C ALA A 104 -8.15 18.30 6.12
N MET A 105 -6.98 18.09 5.51
CA MET A 105 -6.55 16.75 5.08
C MET A 105 -6.37 15.80 6.25
N LEU A 106 -5.76 16.23 7.36
CA LEU A 106 -5.61 15.39 8.53
C LEU A 106 -6.94 15.01 9.20
N GLN A 107 -7.95 15.89 9.12
CA GLN A 107 -9.30 15.59 9.61
C GLN A 107 -9.99 14.47 8.80
N LEU A 108 -9.56 14.20 7.57
CA LEU A 108 -10.07 13.09 6.77
C LEU A 108 -9.49 11.73 7.15
N THR A 109 -8.56 11.67 8.11
CA THR A 109 -7.91 10.42 8.56
C THR A 109 -8.90 9.30 8.86
N PRO A 110 -10.00 9.50 9.64
CA PRO A 110 -10.93 8.42 9.94
C PRO A 110 -11.63 7.88 8.68
N VAL A 111 -11.97 8.77 7.74
CA VAL A 111 -12.63 8.39 6.48
C VAL A 111 -11.70 7.54 5.62
N TRP A 112 -10.45 7.98 5.43
CA TRP A 112 -9.46 7.26 4.65
C TRP A 112 -9.09 5.90 5.29
N THR A 113 -8.96 5.88 6.61
CA THR A 113 -8.69 4.64 7.36
C THR A 113 -9.82 3.63 7.18
N LEU A 114 -11.08 4.08 7.35
CA LEU A 114 -12.24 3.22 7.18
C LEU A 114 -12.36 2.71 5.73
N ALA A 115 -12.19 3.58 4.74
CA ALA A 115 -12.18 3.20 3.33
C ALA A 115 -11.09 2.15 3.04
N GLY A 116 -9.90 2.34 3.60
CA GLY A 116 -8.81 1.37 3.49
C GLY A 116 -9.14 0.01 4.13
N VAL A 117 -9.75 0.01 5.32
CA VAL A 117 -10.21 -1.24 5.97
C VAL A 117 -11.21 -1.97 5.08
N LEU A 118 -12.22 -1.27 4.55
CA LEU A 118 -13.25 -1.87 3.70
C LEU A 118 -12.65 -2.46 2.42
N GLN A 119 -11.72 -1.75 1.77
CA GLN A 119 -11.00 -2.25 0.60
C GLN A 119 -10.16 -3.48 0.94
N GLY A 120 -9.43 -3.44 2.06
CA GLY A 120 -8.61 -4.56 2.51
C GLY A 120 -9.44 -5.81 2.81
N VAL A 121 -10.56 -5.66 3.52
CA VAL A 121 -11.51 -6.76 3.76
C VAL A 121 -12.04 -7.33 2.46
N GLY A 122 -12.48 -6.47 1.52
CA GLY A 122 -12.96 -6.90 0.20
C GLY A 122 -11.93 -7.74 -0.55
N ILE A 123 -10.68 -7.29 -0.60
CA ILE A 123 -9.56 -8.05 -1.21
C ILE A 123 -9.34 -9.38 -0.46
N GLY A 124 -9.37 -9.36 0.86
CA GLY A 124 -9.19 -10.56 1.70
C GLY A 124 -10.26 -11.63 1.43
N VAL A 125 -11.52 -11.22 1.26
CA VAL A 125 -12.64 -12.11 0.91
C VAL A 125 -12.42 -12.72 -0.48
N ILE A 126 -12.14 -11.89 -1.50
CA ILE A 126 -11.92 -12.36 -2.87
C ILE A 126 -10.78 -13.40 -2.95
N ILE A 127 -9.68 -13.14 -2.24
CA ILE A 127 -8.52 -14.05 -2.22
C ILE A 127 -8.86 -15.36 -1.46
N ASN A 128 -9.71 -15.29 -0.45
CA ASN A 128 -10.10 -16.47 0.32
C ASN A 128 -11.05 -17.38 -0.45
N ASP A 129 -11.88 -16.83 -1.34
CA ASP A 129 -12.84 -17.57 -2.16
C ASP A 129 -12.20 -18.23 -3.41
N THR A 130 -10.95 -17.90 -3.73
CA THR A 130 -10.25 -18.59 -4.83
C THR A 130 -9.90 -20.00 -4.38
N PRO A 131 -10.48 -21.06 -4.98
CA PRO A 131 -10.19 -22.42 -4.59
C PRO A 131 -8.71 -22.70 -4.79
N TYR A 132 -8.06 -23.14 -3.71
CA TYR A 132 -6.69 -23.61 -3.78
C TYR A 132 -6.63 -24.79 -4.75
N LYS A 133 -6.09 -24.56 -5.94
CA LYS A 133 -5.81 -25.63 -6.89
C LYS A 133 -4.74 -26.50 -6.24
N SER A 134 -5.18 -27.59 -5.58
CA SER A 134 -4.26 -28.59 -5.04
C SER A 134 -3.30 -29.01 -6.15
N PRO A 135 -1.99 -29.08 -5.89
CA PRO A 135 -1.04 -29.67 -6.83
C PRO A 135 -1.58 -31.04 -7.21
N HIS A 136 -1.62 -31.34 -8.51
CA HIS A 136 -2.00 -32.67 -8.98
C HIS A 136 -1.28 -33.72 -8.11
N PRO A 137 -1.99 -34.76 -7.63
CA PRO A 137 -1.34 -35.89 -6.96
C PRO A 137 -0.21 -36.34 -7.86
N GLN A 138 1.00 -36.34 -7.34
CA GLN A 138 2.13 -36.90 -8.07
C GLN A 138 1.78 -38.37 -8.41
N PRO A 139 1.99 -38.83 -9.65
CA PRO A 139 1.82 -40.22 -9.96
C PRO A 139 2.71 -41.03 -8.99
N PRO A 140 2.20 -42.19 -8.51
CA PRO A 140 2.99 -43.02 -7.61
C PRO A 140 4.34 -43.32 -8.26
N ALA A 141 5.40 -43.19 -7.45
CA ALA A 141 6.74 -43.52 -7.92
C ALA A 141 6.75 -44.92 -8.58
N PRO A 142 7.46 -45.10 -9.71
CA PRO A 142 7.55 -46.40 -10.34
C PRO A 142 8.10 -47.40 -9.33
N PHE A 143 7.38 -48.50 -9.19
CA PHE A 143 7.79 -49.60 -8.32
C PHE A 143 9.11 -50.20 -8.92
N ASN A 144 10.23 -49.78 -8.38
CA ASN A 144 11.50 -50.44 -8.69
C ASN A 144 11.46 -51.83 -8.05
N GLY A 145 10.99 -52.82 -8.80
CA GLY A 145 11.06 -54.21 -8.43
C GLY A 145 12.53 -54.72 -8.53
N GLU A 146 13.36 -54.33 -7.58
CA GLU A 146 14.64 -55.03 -7.34
C GLU A 146 14.48 -55.86 -6.08
N GLY A 147 14.26 -57.15 -6.29
CA GLY A 147 14.15 -58.10 -5.22
C GLY A 147 13.84 -59.49 -5.71
N ALA A 148 14.76 -60.15 -6.45
CA ALA A 148 14.88 -61.61 -6.55
C ALA A 148 16.34 -62.00 -6.64
#